data_2aef7af2dd397a6830ffcbfd82ecd79c
#
_entry.id   2aef7af2dd397a6830ffcbfd82ecd79c
#
_cell.length_a   1.000
_cell.length_b   1.000
_cell.length_c   1.000
_cell.angle_alpha   90.00
_cell.angle_beta   90.00
_cell.angle_gamma   90.00
#
_symmetry.space_group_name_H-M   'P 1'
#
loop_
_entity.id
_entity.type
_entity.pdbx_description
1 polymer ?
#
loop_
_entity_poly.entity_id
_entity_poly.type
_entity_poly.pdbx_seq_one_letter_code
_entity_poly.pdbx_strand_id
1 'polypeptide(L)'
;LAGIRGKEIAMIFQNPGASLNPVFRVGDQLLEAMRLHLREPARSLRERVVEILGRVGIPSAATRARDYPHQFSGGMAQRVMIGIGISCVPSLLIADEPSTALDVTIQAQVLALLRSLARELGVAVLLVSHDLGIISQMCHRVLVMYAGRIVEEADVATIFRAPAHPYTRGLIDCLPRTEGSARLGTIAGVMPGLRSIPSGCPFHPRCPLAEPRCAEEEPKLRSAGDHHSAACLLVGT
;
A
#
# COMPACT_ATOMS: atom_id res chain seq x y z
N LEU A 1 -21.29 -0.64 -9.32
CA LEU A 1 -19.97 -1.07 -8.85
C LEU A 1 -19.16 -1.80 -9.93
N ALA A 2 -19.78 -2.65 -10.79
CA ALA A 2 -19.08 -3.38 -11.85
C ALA A 2 -18.40 -2.45 -12.88
N GLY A 3 -18.96 -1.28 -13.16
CA GLY A 3 -18.35 -0.30 -14.08
C GLY A 3 -17.20 0.51 -13.48
N ILE A 4 -17.00 0.45 -12.16
CA ILE A 4 -15.94 1.17 -11.45
C ILE A 4 -14.74 0.26 -11.19
N ARG A 5 -15.00 -0.98 -10.72
CA ARG A 5 -13.95 -1.94 -10.37
C ARG A 5 -13.19 -2.38 -11.60
N GLY A 6 -11.88 -2.26 -11.57
CA GLY A 6 -10.95 -2.62 -12.64
C GLY A 6 -10.83 -1.56 -13.75
N LYS A 7 -11.78 -0.61 -13.84
CA LYS A 7 -11.74 0.48 -14.83
C LYS A 7 -11.31 1.81 -14.21
N GLU A 8 -12.08 2.30 -13.21
CA GLU A 8 -11.79 3.57 -12.53
C GLU A 8 -10.91 3.36 -11.31
N ILE A 9 -11.16 2.27 -10.58
CA ILE A 9 -10.41 1.87 -9.38
C ILE A 9 -9.94 0.44 -9.57
N ALA A 10 -8.64 0.24 -9.55
CA ALA A 10 -8.02 -1.10 -9.58
C ALA A 10 -7.29 -1.39 -8.27
N MET A 11 -7.04 -2.67 -8.00
CA MET A 11 -6.37 -3.11 -6.78
C MET A 11 -5.29 -4.16 -7.09
N ILE A 12 -4.14 -3.98 -6.49
CA ILE A 12 -3.05 -4.97 -6.43
C ILE A 12 -3.11 -5.59 -5.04
N PHE A 13 -3.32 -6.90 -4.97
CA PHE A 13 -3.44 -7.65 -3.72
C PHE A 13 -2.07 -8.06 -3.17
N GLN A 14 -2.01 -8.31 -1.87
CA GLN A 14 -0.81 -8.67 -1.12
C GLN A 14 -0.11 -9.93 -1.62
N ASN A 15 -0.85 -10.93 -2.08
CA ASN A 15 -0.29 -12.22 -2.51
C ASN A 15 -0.63 -12.51 -3.98
N PRO A 16 0.31 -12.34 -4.91
CA PRO A 16 0.08 -12.59 -6.33
C PRO A 16 -0.21 -14.06 -6.62
N GLY A 17 0.37 -14.99 -5.85
CA GLY A 17 0.13 -16.42 -6.01
C GLY A 17 -1.29 -16.85 -5.67
N ALA A 18 -1.95 -16.15 -4.74
CA ALA A 18 -3.35 -16.40 -4.40
C ALA A 18 -4.32 -15.62 -5.31
N SER A 19 -3.85 -14.54 -5.94
CA SER A 19 -4.69 -13.64 -6.73
C SER A 19 -4.75 -14.04 -8.20
N LEU A 20 -3.67 -14.61 -8.73
CA LEU A 20 -3.66 -15.17 -10.08
C LEU A 20 -4.27 -16.57 -10.07
N ASN A 21 -5.25 -16.80 -10.93
CA ASN A 21 -5.87 -18.11 -11.06
C ASN A 21 -4.89 -19.11 -11.72
N PRO A 22 -4.48 -20.19 -11.02
CA PRO A 22 -3.42 -21.09 -11.50
C PRO A 22 -3.80 -21.92 -12.73
N VAL A 23 -5.09 -22.05 -13.06
CA VAL A 23 -5.56 -22.85 -14.20
C VAL A 23 -5.75 -22.04 -15.49
N PHE A 24 -5.58 -20.72 -15.44
CA PHE A 24 -5.62 -19.85 -16.61
C PHE A 24 -4.24 -19.29 -16.93
N ARG A 25 -3.97 -19.12 -18.23
CA ARG A 25 -2.74 -18.46 -18.68
C ARG A 25 -2.69 -17.01 -18.24
N VAL A 26 -1.52 -16.50 -17.98
CA VAL A 26 -1.31 -15.11 -17.53
C VAL A 26 -1.89 -14.10 -18.53
N GLY A 27 -1.64 -14.32 -19.82
CA GLY A 27 -2.17 -13.45 -20.88
C GLY A 27 -3.70 -13.45 -20.98
N ASP A 28 -4.35 -14.58 -20.69
CA ASP A 28 -5.80 -14.68 -20.72
C ASP A 28 -6.44 -13.91 -19.56
N GLN A 29 -5.85 -13.95 -18.36
CA GLN A 29 -6.31 -13.20 -17.20
C GLN A 29 -6.19 -11.69 -17.42
N LEU A 30 -5.10 -11.23 -18.02
CA LEU A 30 -4.90 -9.83 -18.38
C LEU A 30 -5.87 -9.40 -19.50
N LEU A 31 -6.10 -10.26 -20.49
CA LEU A 31 -7.06 -10.04 -21.55
C LEU A 31 -8.51 -9.94 -21.04
N GLU A 32 -8.88 -10.78 -20.07
CA GLU A 32 -10.21 -10.78 -19.45
C GLU A 32 -10.49 -9.45 -18.77
N ALA A 33 -9.56 -8.94 -17.96
CA ALA A 33 -9.69 -7.64 -17.30
C ALA A 33 -9.96 -6.50 -18.29
N MET A 34 -9.25 -6.49 -19.43
CA MET A 34 -9.46 -5.49 -20.49
C MET A 34 -10.80 -5.67 -21.21
N ARG A 35 -11.20 -6.92 -21.54
CA ARG A 35 -12.46 -7.20 -22.24
C ARG A 35 -13.71 -6.75 -21.50
N LEU A 36 -13.64 -6.78 -20.15
CA LEU A 36 -14.77 -6.32 -19.33
C LEU A 36 -15.04 -4.82 -19.48
N HIS A 37 -14.01 -4.03 -19.82
CA HIS A 37 -14.08 -2.57 -19.73
C HIS A 37 -13.78 -1.84 -21.05
N LEU A 38 -13.03 -2.46 -21.96
CA LEU A 38 -12.61 -1.84 -23.21
C LEU A 38 -13.42 -2.41 -24.39
N ARG A 39 -13.91 -1.52 -25.22
CA ARG A 39 -14.64 -1.89 -26.45
C ARG A 39 -13.70 -1.91 -27.65
N GLU A 40 -12.68 -2.76 -27.57
CA GLU A 40 -11.69 -2.92 -28.64
C GLU A 40 -11.78 -4.32 -29.27
N PRO A 41 -11.36 -4.47 -30.56
CA PRO A 41 -11.27 -5.80 -31.19
C PRO A 41 -10.34 -6.74 -30.42
N ALA A 42 -10.70 -8.01 -30.38
CA ALA A 42 -9.91 -9.02 -29.62
C ALA A 42 -8.43 -9.11 -30.05
N ARG A 43 -8.13 -8.79 -31.33
CA ARG A 43 -6.75 -8.73 -31.83
C ARG A 43 -5.97 -7.61 -31.17
N SER A 44 -6.54 -6.38 -31.13
CA SER A 44 -5.93 -5.20 -30.50
C SER A 44 -5.65 -5.48 -29.02
N LEU A 45 -6.62 -6.05 -28.28
CA LEU A 45 -6.43 -6.38 -26.88
C LEU A 45 -5.33 -7.42 -26.64
N ARG A 46 -5.15 -8.39 -27.54
CA ARG A 46 -4.03 -9.35 -27.44
C ARG A 46 -2.66 -8.71 -27.66
N GLU A 47 -2.57 -7.76 -28.57
CA GLU A 47 -1.35 -6.98 -28.81
C GLU A 47 -1.03 -6.13 -27.56
N ARG A 48 -2.04 -5.52 -26.93
CA ARG A 48 -1.89 -4.79 -25.66
C ARG A 48 -1.46 -5.69 -24.48
N VAL A 49 -1.92 -6.94 -24.43
CA VAL A 49 -1.43 -7.90 -23.42
C VAL A 49 0.09 -8.01 -23.48
N VAL A 50 0.63 -8.22 -24.68
CA VAL A 50 2.08 -8.36 -24.87
C VAL A 50 2.82 -7.06 -24.53
N GLU A 51 2.26 -5.92 -24.93
CA GLU A 51 2.81 -4.61 -24.62
C GLU A 51 2.86 -4.38 -23.09
N ILE A 52 1.75 -4.61 -22.38
CA ILE A 52 1.67 -4.43 -20.92
C ILE A 52 2.66 -5.36 -20.21
N LEU A 53 2.73 -6.64 -20.59
CA LEU A 53 3.70 -7.57 -20.02
C LEU A 53 5.14 -7.09 -20.24
N GLY A 54 5.44 -6.54 -21.40
CA GLY A 54 6.73 -5.91 -21.70
C GLY A 54 7.00 -4.69 -20.81
N ARG A 55 6.01 -3.79 -20.66
CA ARG A 55 6.09 -2.58 -19.83
C ARG A 55 6.32 -2.90 -18.35
N VAL A 56 5.72 -3.97 -17.83
CA VAL A 56 5.99 -4.42 -16.46
C VAL A 56 7.28 -5.24 -16.32
N GLY A 57 8.07 -5.36 -17.40
CA GLY A 57 9.38 -6.00 -17.38
C GLY A 57 9.34 -7.52 -17.38
N ILE A 58 8.34 -8.15 -18.00
CA ILE A 58 8.32 -9.58 -18.24
C ILE A 58 9.17 -9.89 -19.50
N PRO A 59 10.26 -10.65 -19.38
CA PRO A 59 11.09 -11.00 -20.53
C PRO A 59 10.31 -11.91 -21.50
N SER A 60 10.53 -11.75 -22.80
CA SER A 60 9.85 -12.56 -23.83
C SER A 60 8.31 -12.55 -23.68
N ALA A 61 7.72 -11.37 -23.47
CA ALA A 61 6.32 -11.16 -23.13
C ALA A 61 5.33 -11.97 -24.00
N ALA A 62 5.55 -12.05 -25.32
CA ALA A 62 4.69 -12.78 -26.25
C ALA A 62 4.64 -14.29 -25.96
N THR A 63 5.76 -14.88 -25.54
CA THR A 63 5.84 -16.29 -25.13
C THR A 63 5.23 -16.47 -23.75
N ARG A 64 5.66 -15.63 -22.80
CA ARG A 64 5.24 -15.69 -21.39
C ARG A 64 3.74 -15.44 -21.19
N ALA A 65 3.09 -14.70 -22.08
CA ALA A 65 1.63 -14.56 -22.06
C ALA A 65 0.87 -15.90 -22.12
N ARG A 66 1.51 -16.95 -22.68
CA ARG A 66 0.93 -18.30 -22.79
C ARG A 66 1.23 -19.20 -21.59
N ASP A 67 2.11 -18.77 -20.69
CA ASP A 67 2.50 -19.51 -19.50
C ASP A 67 1.46 -19.36 -18.39
N TYR A 68 1.50 -20.30 -17.45
CA TYR A 68 0.65 -20.31 -16.26
C TYR A 68 1.34 -19.64 -15.06
N PRO A 69 0.59 -19.14 -14.06
CA PRO A 69 1.17 -18.46 -12.91
C PRO A 69 2.28 -19.22 -12.18
N HIS A 70 2.18 -20.55 -12.06
CA HIS A 70 3.20 -21.39 -11.39
C HIS A 70 4.55 -21.42 -12.12
N GLN A 71 4.62 -20.94 -13.37
CA GLN A 71 5.87 -20.86 -14.16
C GLN A 71 6.58 -19.50 -13.97
N PHE A 72 6.02 -18.60 -13.13
CA PHE A 72 6.58 -17.30 -12.82
C PHE A 72 7.23 -17.29 -11.44
N SER A 73 8.33 -16.54 -11.27
CA SER A 73 8.84 -16.22 -9.94
C SER A 73 7.88 -15.28 -9.21
N GLY A 74 7.99 -15.17 -7.89
CA GLY A 74 7.15 -14.26 -7.09
C GLY A 74 7.19 -12.81 -7.60
N GLY A 75 8.39 -12.30 -7.91
CA GLY A 75 8.54 -10.96 -8.47
C GLY A 75 7.94 -10.81 -9.88
N MET A 76 8.00 -11.84 -10.72
CA MET A 76 7.33 -11.83 -12.02
C MET A 76 5.81 -11.86 -11.88
N ALA A 77 5.28 -12.70 -10.99
CA ALA A 77 3.84 -12.75 -10.70
C ALA A 77 3.33 -11.40 -10.16
N GLN A 78 4.10 -10.73 -9.31
CA GLN A 78 3.78 -9.39 -8.82
C GLN A 78 3.76 -8.36 -9.95
N ARG A 79 4.71 -8.40 -10.88
CA ARG A 79 4.73 -7.54 -12.08
C ARG A 79 3.51 -7.77 -12.97
N VAL A 80 3.08 -9.03 -13.12
CA VAL A 80 1.83 -9.38 -13.82
C VAL A 80 0.62 -8.76 -13.13
N MET A 81 0.53 -8.84 -11.79
CA MET A 81 -0.56 -8.22 -11.02
C MET A 81 -0.59 -6.70 -11.21
N ILE A 82 0.57 -6.04 -11.23
CA ILE A 82 0.66 -4.62 -11.58
C ILE A 82 0.13 -4.39 -12.99
N GLY A 83 0.53 -5.23 -13.96
CA GLY A 83 0.05 -5.17 -15.34
C GLY A 83 -1.47 -5.27 -15.45
N ILE A 84 -2.09 -6.19 -14.72
CA ILE A 84 -3.55 -6.32 -14.65
C ILE A 84 -4.15 -5.04 -14.06
N GLY A 85 -3.61 -4.54 -12.94
CA GLY A 85 -4.11 -3.33 -12.28
C GLY A 85 -4.10 -2.09 -13.15
N ILE A 86 -3.08 -1.92 -14.00
CA ILE A 86 -2.96 -0.73 -14.89
C ILE A 86 -3.56 -0.94 -16.29
N SER A 87 -4.05 -2.14 -16.61
CA SER A 87 -4.44 -2.52 -17.99
C SER A 87 -5.54 -1.64 -18.57
N CYS A 88 -6.43 -1.11 -17.75
CA CYS A 88 -7.50 -0.20 -18.12
C CYS A 88 -7.20 1.27 -17.80
N VAL A 89 -5.97 1.60 -17.38
CA VAL A 89 -5.53 2.95 -16.97
C VAL A 89 -6.49 3.56 -15.95
N PRO A 90 -6.58 3.00 -14.74
CA PRO A 90 -7.53 3.48 -13.72
C PRO A 90 -7.15 4.87 -13.21
N SER A 91 -8.13 5.61 -12.67
CA SER A 91 -7.87 6.87 -11.97
C SER A 91 -7.19 6.65 -10.61
N LEU A 92 -7.49 5.54 -9.95
CA LEU A 92 -6.92 5.15 -8.66
C LEU A 92 -6.47 3.69 -8.67
N LEU A 93 -5.24 3.46 -8.24
CA LEU A 93 -4.68 2.13 -8.01
C LEU A 93 -4.44 1.93 -6.51
N ILE A 94 -5.13 0.99 -5.91
CA ILE A 94 -4.91 0.58 -4.51
C ILE A 94 -3.85 -0.52 -4.52
N ALA A 95 -2.74 -0.32 -3.85
CA ALA A 95 -1.66 -1.29 -3.73
C ALA A 95 -1.55 -1.75 -2.27
N ASP A 96 -2.07 -2.94 -1.99
CA ASP A 96 -2.09 -3.54 -0.66
C ASP A 96 -0.85 -4.42 -0.46
N GLU A 97 0.12 -3.90 0.29
CA GLU A 97 1.41 -4.53 0.55
C GLU A 97 2.06 -5.14 -0.71
N PRO A 98 2.25 -4.36 -1.79
CA PRO A 98 2.60 -4.90 -3.12
C PRO A 98 3.99 -5.52 -3.21
N SER A 99 4.77 -5.49 -2.16
CA SER A 99 6.13 -6.04 -2.13
C SER A 99 6.36 -7.04 -0.99
N THR A 100 5.32 -7.42 -0.26
CA THR A 100 5.41 -8.43 0.81
C THR A 100 5.83 -9.78 0.23
N ALA A 101 6.67 -10.49 0.97
CA ALA A 101 7.26 -11.80 0.61
C ALA A 101 8.23 -11.77 -0.61
N LEU A 102 8.71 -10.59 -1.03
CA LEU A 102 9.78 -10.45 -1.99
C LEU A 102 11.12 -10.16 -1.29
N ASP A 103 12.22 -10.60 -1.88
CA ASP A 103 13.53 -10.15 -1.42
C ASP A 103 13.72 -8.65 -1.65
N VAL A 104 14.62 -8.03 -0.88
CA VAL A 104 14.82 -6.56 -0.84
C VAL A 104 15.13 -5.99 -2.22
N THR A 105 15.88 -6.71 -3.05
CA THR A 105 16.26 -6.25 -4.38
C THR A 105 15.05 -6.24 -5.33
N ILE A 106 14.29 -7.30 -5.35
CA ILE A 106 13.07 -7.41 -6.17
C ILE A 106 12.00 -6.44 -5.66
N GLN A 107 11.85 -6.28 -4.35
CA GLN A 107 10.97 -5.30 -3.73
C GLN A 107 11.26 -3.88 -4.26
N ALA A 108 12.53 -3.44 -4.22
CA ALA A 108 12.93 -2.13 -4.73
C ALA A 108 12.60 -1.96 -6.22
N GLN A 109 12.81 -3.00 -7.03
CA GLN A 109 12.48 -2.98 -8.45
C GLN A 109 10.97 -2.88 -8.71
N VAL A 110 10.15 -3.62 -7.96
CA VAL A 110 8.68 -3.60 -8.07
C VAL A 110 8.12 -2.23 -7.69
N LEU A 111 8.62 -1.63 -6.61
CA LEU A 111 8.20 -0.30 -6.17
C LEU A 111 8.63 0.80 -7.16
N ALA A 112 9.86 0.72 -7.70
CA ALA A 112 10.32 1.63 -8.74
C ALA A 112 9.46 1.54 -10.01
N LEU A 113 9.12 0.32 -10.43
CA LEU A 113 8.21 0.07 -11.55
C LEU A 113 6.83 0.70 -11.30
N LEU A 114 6.23 0.43 -10.13
CA LEU A 114 4.92 0.97 -9.76
C LEU A 114 4.92 2.51 -9.81
N ARG A 115 5.96 3.14 -9.25
CA ARG A 115 6.12 4.60 -9.25
C ARG A 115 6.28 5.16 -10.66
N SER A 116 7.06 4.51 -11.52
CA SER A 116 7.26 4.93 -12.92
C SER A 116 5.95 4.87 -13.69
N LEU A 117 5.24 3.74 -13.61
CA LEU A 117 3.96 3.54 -14.31
C LEU A 117 2.88 4.50 -13.81
N ALA A 118 2.80 4.73 -12.51
CA ALA A 118 1.84 5.68 -11.94
C ALA A 118 2.06 7.11 -12.48
N ARG A 119 3.30 7.55 -12.55
CA ARG A 119 3.65 8.87 -13.12
C ARG A 119 3.36 8.95 -14.61
N GLU A 120 3.78 7.94 -15.38
CA GLU A 120 3.63 7.89 -16.83
C GLU A 120 2.15 7.90 -17.24
N LEU A 121 1.31 7.17 -16.50
CA LEU A 121 -0.11 7.02 -16.80
C LEU A 121 -0.99 8.06 -16.08
N GLY A 122 -0.43 8.89 -15.19
CA GLY A 122 -1.21 9.86 -14.40
C GLY A 122 -2.15 9.21 -13.39
N VAL A 123 -1.83 8.01 -12.89
CA VAL A 123 -2.65 7.23 -11.96
C VAL A 123 -2.33 7.62 -10.52
N ALA A 124 -3.35 7.94 -9.72
CA ALA A 124 -3.18 8.09 -8.29
C ALA A 124 -2.96 6.72 -7.62
N VAL A 125 -2.03 6.65 -6.65
CA VAL A 125 -1.74 5.40 -5.93
C VAL A 125 -2.06 5.56 -4.45
N LEU A 126 -2.91 4.68 -3.94
CA LEU A 126 -3.11 4.46 -2.51
C LEU A 126 -2.29 3.24 -2.08
N LEU A 127 -1.15 3.49 -1.44
CA LEU A 127 -0.25 2.45 -0.98
C LEU A 127 -0.56 2.08 0.47
N VAL A 128 -0.86 0.82 0.74
CA VAL A 128 -0.94 0.25 2.09
C VAL A 128 0.36 -0.49 2.36
N SER A 129 1.04 -0.16 3.45
CA SER A 129 2.29 -0.79 3.86
C SER A 129 2.51 -0.65 5.37
N HIS A 130 3.15 -1.65 5.97
CA HIS A 130 3.67 -1.58 7.33
C HIS A 130 5.14 -1.11 7.38
N ASP A 131 5.78 -0.93 6.23
CA ASP A 131 7.17 -0.47 6.11
C ASP A 131 7.22 1.05 5.91
N LEU A 132 7.64 1.76 6.96
CA LEU A 132 7.80 3.22 6.91
C LEU A 132 8.90 3.66 5.94
N GLY A 133 9.91 2.83 5.67
CA GLY A 133 10.94 3.11 4.68
C GLY A 133 10.36 3.18 3.27
N ILE A 134 9.45 2.27 2.93
CA ILE A 134 8.71 2.30 1.66
C ILE A 134 7.83 3.55 1.58
N ILE A 135 7.07 3.84 2.64
CA ILE A 135 6.19 5.01 2.70
C ILE A 135 6.99 6.29 2.48
N SER A 136 8.16 6.43 3.12
CA SER A 136 9.01 7.63 2.98
C SER A 136 9.49 7.88 1.55
N GLN A 137 9.67 6.83 0.75
CA GLN A 137 10.17 6.90 -0.61
C GLN A 137 9.08 7.03 -1.68
N MET A 138 7.88 6.51 -1.39
CA MET A 138 6.81 6.35 -2.39
C MET A 138 5.69 7.37 -2.26
N CYS A 139 5.43 7.85 -1.04
CA CYS A 139 4.24 8.63 -0.74
C CYS A 139 4.54 10.13 -0.58
N HIS A 140 3.54 10.96 -0.88
CA HIS A 140 3.57 12.39 -0.58
C HIS A 140 2.86 12.70 0.74
N ARG A 141 1.78 11.97 1.01
CA ARG A 141 0.93 12.10 2.19
C ARG A 141 0.76 10.74 2.87
N VAL A 142 0.66 10.73 4.17
CA VAL A 142 0.56 9.53 5.00
C VAL A 142 -0.65 9.63 5.91
N LEU A 143 -1.39 8.52 6.01
CA LEU A 143 -2.42 8.30 7.00
C LEU A 143 -1.96 7.14 7.89
N VAL A 144 -1.70 7.42 9.16
CA VAL A 144 -1.32 6.39 10.14
C VAL A 144 -2.59 5.81 10.74
N MET A 145 -2.70 4.49 10.72
CA MET A 145 -3.86 3.77 11.22
C MET A 145 -3.51 2.95 12.47
N TYR A 146 -4.37 2.98 13.48
CA TYR A 146 -4.29 2.13 14.67
C TYR A 146 -5.67 1.60 15.04
N ALA A 147 -5.77 0.30 15.26
CA ALA A 147 -7.03 -0.39 15.62
C ALA A 147 -8.23 0.01 14.72
N GLY A 148 -8.00 0.09 13.39
CA GLY A 148 -9.04 0.42 12.40
C GLY A 148 -9.39 1.90 12.29
N ARG A 149 -8.67 2.81 12.95
CA ARG A 149 -8.92 4.26 12.95
C ARG A 149 -7.70 5.02 12.45
N ILE A 150 -7.92 6.10 11.71
CA ILE A 150 -6.85 7.05 11.36
C ILE A 150 -6.52 7.85 12.63
N VAL A 151 -5.27 7.74 13.08
CA VAL A 151 -4.79 8.41 14.29
C VAL A 151 -3.95 9.63 13.96
N GLU A 152 -3.38 9.70 12.77
CA GLU A 152 -2.62 10.86 12.31
C GLU A 152 -2.60 10.90 10.78
N GLU A 153 -2.64 12.12 10.22
CA GLU A 153 -2.44 12.36 8.80
C GLU A 153 -1.61 13.62 8.57
N ALA A 154 -0.62 13.54 7.68
CA ALA A 154 0.17 14.69 7.26
C ALA A 154 0.98 14.36 5.98
N ASP A 155 1.72 15.36 5.50
CA ASP A 155 2.78 15.11 4.52
C ASP A 155 3.84 14.19 5.09
N VAL A 156 4.44 13.35 4.24
CA VAL A 156 5.44 12.37 4.66
C VAL A 156 6.58 13.01 5.46
N ALA A 157 7.07 14.17 5.02
CA ALA A 157 8.16 14.88 5.70
C ALA A 157 7.77 15.33 7.12
N THR A 158 6.52 15.72 7.33
CA THR A 158 5.99 16.13 8.64
C THR A 158 5.84 14.94 9.58
N ILE A 159 5.29 13.81 9.09
CA ILE A 159 5.20 12.56 9.87
C ILE A 159 6.57 12.15 10.43
N PHE A 160 7.62 12.21 9.61
CA PHE A 160 8.96 11.77 10.05
C PHE A 160 9.69 12.78 10.94
N ARG A 161 9.44 14.09 10.78
CA ARG A 161 10.12 15.13 11.54
C ARG A 161 9.42 15.53 12.84
N ALA A 162 8.11 15.58 12.82
CA ALA A 162 7.29 16.11 13.90
C ALA A 162 5.98 15.31 14.08
N PRO A 163 6.06 14.00 14.38
CA PRO A 163 4.86 13.19 14.62
C PRO A 163 4.09 13.74 15.84
N ALA A 164 2.80 13.97 15.68
CA ALA A 164 1.94 14.51 16.73
C ALA A 164 1.34 13.42 17.61
N HIS A 165 0.97 12.26 17.01
CA HIS A 165 0.38 11.16 17.76
C HIS A 165 1.46 10.28 18.42
N PRO A 166 1.35 9.91 19.72
CA PRO A 166 2.35 9.08 20.41
C PRO A 166 2.60 7.72 19.76
N TYR A 167 1.61 7.13 19.11
CA TYR A 167 1.79 5.89 18.36
C TYR A 167 2.71 6.09 17.15
N THR A 168 2.50 7.13 16.36
CA THR A 168 3.34 7.48 15.20
C THR A 168 4.78 7.73 15.63
N ARG A 169 4.97 8.45 16.74
CA ARG A 169 6.28 8.68 17.34
C ARG A 169 6.96 7.36 17.70
N GLY A 170 6.22 6.46 18.37
CA GLY A 170 6.72 5.13 18.70
C GLY A 170 7.10 4.29 17.47
N LEU A 171 6.33 4.36 16.38
CA LEU A 171 6.67 3.68 15.13
C LEU A 171 7.99 4.19 14.53
N ILE A 172 8.20 5.52 14.53
CA ILE A 172 9.42 6.14 14.01
C ILE A 172 10.62 5.80 14.89
N ASP A 173 10.45 5.77 16.21
CA ASP A 173 11.52 5.41 17.15
C ASP A 173 11.94 3.93 17.04
N CYS A 174 11.07 3.07 16.48
CA CYS A 174 11.39 1.68 16.17
C CYS A 174 12.24 1.52 14.89
N LEU A 175 12.42 2.57 14.07
CA LEU A 175 13.23 2.48 12.86
C LEU A 175 14.73 2.37 13.20
N PRO A 176 15.48 1.53 12.45
CA PRO A 176 16.93 1.48 12.57
C PRO A 176 17.54 2.85 12.25
N ARG A 177 18.37 3.37 13.16
CA ARG A 177 19.14 4.60 12.94
C ARG A 177 20.54 4.22 12.44
N THR A 178 21.03 4.95 11.44
CA THR A 178 22.35 4.69 10.83
C THR A 178 23.53 5.04 11.73
N GLU A 179 23.33 5.82 12.80
CA GLU A 179 24.38 6.26 13.70
C GLU A 179 24.06 5.88 15.17
N GLY A 180 24.97 5.13 15.79
CA GLY A 180 25.00 4.86 17.22
C GLY A 180 24.30 3.56 17.64
N SER A 181 24.89 2.92 18.67
CA SER A 181 24.38 1.71 19.35
C SER A 181 23.14 1.97 20.22
N ALA A 182 22.27 2.90 19.85
CA ALA A 182 21.02 3.14 20.55
C ALA A 182 20.12 1.90 20.41
N ARG A 183 19.62 1.37 21.51
CA ARG A 183 18.59 0.33 21.50
C ARG A 183 17.42 0.81 20.65
N LEU A 184 16.96 -0.05 19.73
CA LEU A 184 15.74 0.19 18.97
C LEU A 184 14.59 0.48 19.95
N GLY A 185 13.81 1.51 19.66
CA GLY A 185 12.59 1.78 20.39
C GLY A 185 11.64 0.59 20.30
N THR A 186 10.81 0.40 21.30
CA THR A 186 9.76 -0.61 21.31
C THR A 186 8.47 0.02 21.80
N ILE A 187 7.37 -0.31 21.16
CA ILE A 187 6.03 0.08 21.63
C ILE A 187 5.57 -1.01 22.61
N ALA A 188 5.48 -0.67 23.89
CA ALA A 188 5.09 -1.61 24.94
C ALA A 188 3.68 -2.17 24.73
N GLY A 189 3.44 -3.38 25.25
CA GLY A 189 2.13 -4.04 25.23
C GLY A 189 1.77 -4.64 23.86
N VAL A 190 0.56 -5.19 23.77
CA VAL A 190 0.03 -5.87 22.59
C VAL A 190 -1.09 -5.05 21.97
N MET A 191 -1.22 -5.08 20.65
CA MET A 191 -2.33 -4.44 19.95
C MET A 191 -3.66 -5.07 20.38
N PRO A 192 -4.69 -4.27 20.71
CA PRO A 192 -5.99 -4.80 21.10
C PRO A 192 -6.61 -5.60 19.96
N GLY A 193 -7.25 -6.70 20.28
CA GLY A 193 -8.05 -7.45 19.33
C GLY A 193 -9.27 -6.65 18.87
N LEU A 194 -9.78 -6.91 17.66
CA LEU A 194 -10.94 -6.21 17.10
C LEU A 194 -12.20 -6.28 17.99
N ARG A 195 -12.33 -7.34 18.80
CA ARG A 195 -13.46 -7.53 19.73
C ARG A 195 -13.21 -6.93 21.12
N SER A 196 -12.03 -6.41 21.38
CA SER A 196 -11.60 -5.90 22.69
C SER A 196 -10.91 -4.53 22.56
N ILE A 197 -11.39 -3.70 21.64
CA ILE A 197 -10.91 -2.32 21.50
C ILE A 197 -11.28 -1.57 22.79
N PRO A 198 -10.31 -0.92 23.48
CA PRO A 198 -10.56 -0.15 24.68
C PRO A 198 -11.51 1.02 24.43
N SER A 199 -12.23 1.47 25.48
CA SER A 199 -12.97 2.73 25.47
C SER A 199 -12.02 3.92 25.31
N GLY A 200 -12.52 5.05 24.88
CA GLY A 200 -11.73 6.26 24.66
C GLY A 200 -10.72 6.12 23.52
N CYS A 201 -9.49 6.57 23.75
CA CYS A 201 -8.41 6.44 22.79
C CYS A 201 -7.94 4.97 22.70
N PRO A 202 -8.02 4.29 21.53
CA PRO A 202 -7.62 2.88 21.43
C PRO A 202 -6.16 2.61 21.80
N PHE A 203 -5.30 3.62 21.71
CA PHE A 203 -3.88 3.51 22.03
C PHE A 203 -3.57 3.77 23.53
N HIS A 204 -4.52 4.28 24.33
CA HIS A 204 -4.24 4.71 25.71
C HIS A 204 -3.58 3.63 26.59
N PRO A 205 -3.89 2.30 26.50
CA PRO A 205 -3.24 1.31 27.34
C PRO A 205 -1.74 1.11 27.06
N ARG A 206 -1.30 1.60 25.91
CA ARG A 206 0.10 1.48 25.43
C ARG A 206 0.79 2.83 25.32
N CYS A 207 0.07 3.92 25.57
CA CYS A 207 0.55 5.27 25.41
C CYS A 207 1.38 5.69 26.63
N PRO A 208 2.66 6.07 26.46
CA PRO A 208 3.49 6.54 27.58
C PRO A 208 3.03 7.90 28.13
N LEU A 209 2.15 8.61 27.40
CA LEU A 209 1.61 9.92 27.74
C LEU A 209 0.13 9.84 28.12
N ALA A 210 -0.40 8.64 28.44
CA ALA A 210 -1.81 8.49 28.71
C ALA A 210 -2.23 9.24 29.98
N GLU A 211 -3.34 9.97 29.91
CA GLU A 211 -4.02 10.62 31.01
C GLU A 211 -5.36 9.92 31.29
N PRO A 212 -5.98 10.08 32.47
CA PRO A 212 -7.27 9.44 32.78
C PRO A 212 -8.35 9.69 31.72
N ARG A 213 -8.44 10.92 31.21
CA ARG A 213 -9.40 11.28 30.13
C ARG A 213 -9.20 10.47 28.84
N CYS A 214 -8.00 9.96 28.59
CA CYS A 214 -7.75 9.14 27.40
C CYS A 214 -8.48 7.79 27.43
N ALA A 215 -8.87 7.30 28.59
CA ALA A 215 -9.68 6.08 28.73
C ALA A 215 -11.20 6.35 28.56
N GLU A 216 -11.61 7.59 28.72
CA GLU A 216 -13.03 7.99 28.75
C GLU A 216 -13.47 8.64 27.42
N GLU A 217 -12.60 9.46 26.84
CA GLU A 217 -12.91 10.27 25.65
C GLU A 217 -12.23 9.71 24.39
N GLU A 218 -13.03 9.49 23.33
CA GLU A 218 -12.51 9.14 22.01
C GLU A 218 -11.98 10.37 21.29
N PRO A 219 -10.67 10.45 20.98
CA PRO A 219 -10.11 11.60 20.29
C PRO A 219 -10.55 11.62 18.82
N LYS A 220 -10.99 12.80 18.37
CA LYS A 220 -11.22 13.07 16.94
C LYS A 220 -9.97 13.66 16.31
N LEU A 221 -9.83 13.52 14.99
CA LEU A 221 -8.81 14.23 14.24
C LEU A 221 -8.96 15.75 14.45
N ARG A 222 -7.91 16.38 14.97
CA ARG A 222 -7.80 17.81 15.20
C ARG A 222 -6.55 18.33 14.52
N SER A 223 -6.53 19.58 14.12
CA SER A 223 -5.35 20.20 13.52
C SER A 223 -4.17 20.18 14.51
N ALA A 224 -3.05 19.68 14.05
CA ALA A 224 -1.76 19.68 14.74
C ALA A 224 -0.75 20.64 14.05
N GLY A 225 -1.19 21.31 12.98
CA GLY A 225 -0.38 22.20 12.16
C GLY A 225 -0.93 22.28 10.74
N ASP A 226 -0.19 22.93 9.86
CA ASP A 226 -0.55 23.07 8.45
C ASP A 226 -0.58 21.70 7.76
N HIS A 227 -1.70 21.34 7.15
CA HIS A 227 -1.91 20.02 6.51
C HIS A 227 -1.57 18.82 7.41
N HIS A 228 -1.66 19.00 8.75
CA HIS A 228 -1.35 18.00 9.74
C HIS A 228 -2.49 17.86 10.74
N SER A 229 -3.02 16.66 10.91
CA SER A 229 -4.09 16.36 11.88
C SER A 229 -3.75 15.10 12.68
N ALA A 230 -4.11 15.10 13.97
CA ALA A 230 -3.94 13.94 14.82
C ALA A 230 -5.15 13.73 15.75
N ALA A 231 -5.48 12.46 15.98
CA ALA A 231 -6.52 12.03 16.92
C ALA A 231 -5.91 11.78 18.31
N CYS A 232 -5.49 12.86 18.96
CA CYS A 232 -4.90 12.81 20.29
C CYS A 232 -5.44 13.96 21.15
N LEU A 233 -5.82 13.69 22.40
CA LEU A 233 -6.36 14.70 23.33
C LEU A 233 -5.28 15.69 23.80
N LEU A 234 -4.00 15.33 23.61
CA LEU A 234 -2.85 16.17 24.01
C LEU A 234 -2.37 17.09 22.88
N VAL A 235 -2.98 17.01 21.68
CA VAL A 235 -2.65 17.89 20.56
C VAL A 235 -3.44 19.20 20.67
N GLY A 236 -2.72 20.33 20.64
CA GLY A 236 -3.32 21.66 20.70
C GLY A 236 -3.68 22.15 22.11
N THR A 237 -3.15 21.48 23.14
CA THR A 237 -3.23 21.96 24.54
C THR A 237 -1.99 22.71 24.93
#